data_d8a6eb27ec4059376b26334deb97d97b
#
_entry.id   d8a6eb27ec4059376b26334deb97d97b
#
_cell.length_a   1.000
_cell.length_b   1.000
_cell.length_c   1.000
_cell.angle_alpha   90.00
_cell.angle_beta   90.00
_cell.angle_gamma   90.00
#
_symmetry.space_group_name_H-M   'P 1'
#
loop_
_entity.id
_entity.type
_entity.pdbx_description
1 polymer ?
#
loop_
_entity_poly.entity_id
_entity_poly.type
_entity_poly.pdbx_seq_one_letter_code
_entity_poly.pdbx_strand_id
1 'polypeptide(L)'
;EFAGDSEELFNRHAQMRNALYANMGLRPDYCTGWQGEVLRGLRNVDRPDFRSVLSLLYAGSRPVAAHFGLISSGVLHWWFPAYDLAVQRYSPGLQLIDHCAQQAASTGVSLIDFGKGDDRYKTLFADRSVPMVKGSICRSGSLAARARDSQATLLSLAERILPAAINAFSRKAVERLWTGT
;
A
#
# COMPACT_ATOMS: atom_id res chain seq x y z
N GLU A 1 16.91 -4.15 -9.54
CA GLU A 1 17.67 -5.01 -8.63
C GLU A 1 16.75 -5.43 -7.48
N PHE A 2 16.55 -6.73 -7.27
CA PHE A 2 15.92 -7.24 -6.07
C PHE A 2 17.01 -7.24 -4.99
N ALA A 3 17.10 -6.15 -4.24
CA ALA A 3 18.08 -6.01 -3.18
C ALA A 3 17.59 -6.82 -1.97
N GLY A 4 18.34 -7.86 -1.61
CA GLY A 4 18.28 -8.43 -0.28
C GLY A 4 18.77 -7.41 0.77
N ASP A 5 18.62 -7.71 1.92
CA ASP A 5 19.07 -7.34 3.26
C ASP A 5 20.00 -6.11 3.50
N SER A 6 19.92 -5.02 2.73
CA SER A 6 20.62 -3.80 3.08
C SER A 6 19.73 -2.91 3.94
N GLU A 7 20.11 -2.70 5.20
CA GLU A 7 19.46 -1.75 6.12
C GLU A 7 19.44 -0.34 5.55
N GLU A 8 20.52 0.06 4.89
CA GLU A 8 20.62 1.37 4.25
C GLU A 8 19.55 1.54 3.15
N LEU A 9 19.36 0.55 2.29
CA LEU A 9 18.36 0.60 1.22
C LEU A 9 16.93 0.61 1.76
N PHE A 10 16.67 -0.14 2.83
CA PHE A 10 15.38 -0.11 3.50
C PHE A 10 15.12 1.25 4.16
N ASN A 11 16.11 1.85 4.80
CA ASN A 11 16.01 3.20 5.36
C ASN A 11 15.79 4.25 4.26
N ARG A 12 16.41 4.09 3.11
CA ARG A 12 16.18 4.96 1.94
C ARG A 12 14.76 4.84 1.42
N HIS A 13 14.23 3.61 1.32
CA HIS A 13 12.82 3.37 1.00
C HIS A 13 11.90 4.05 2.01
N ALA A 14 12.16 3.92 3.31
CA ALA A 14 11.37 4.54 4.37
C ALA A 14 11.37 6.07 4.27
N GLN A 15 12.51 6.69 3.95
CA GLN A 15 12.61 8.14 3.71
C GLN A 15 11.73 8.58 2.53
N MET A 16 11.80 7.88 1.39
CA MET A 16 10.95 8.18 0.23
C MET A 16 9.46 8.03 0.59
N ARG A 17 9.09 6.99 1.33
CA ARG A 17 7.69 6.76 1.74
C ARG A 17 7.19 7.85 2.67
N ASN A 18 7.98 8.27 3.65
CA ASN A 18 7.65 9.36 4.56
C ASN A 18 7.53 10.70 3.83
N ALA A 19 8.37 10.97 2.84
CA ALA A 19 8.26 12.16 2.00
C ALA A 19 6.94 12.17 1.20
N LEU A 20 6.51 11.03 0.65
CA LEU A 20 5.21 10.88 0.00
C LEU A 20 4.06 11.11 0.97
N TYR A 21 4.10 10.57 2.18
CA TYR A 21 3.08 10.80 3.21
C TYR A 21 2.98 12.27 3.57
N ALA A 22 4.11 12.94 3.81
CA ALA A 22 4.13 14.38 4.09
C ALA A 22 3.53 15.20 2.94
N ASN A 23 3.86 14.87 1.69
CA ASN A 23 3.31 15.52 0.49
C ASN A 23 1.79 15.31 0.34
N MET A 24 1.26 14.20 0.86
CA MET A 24 -0.18 13.89 0.89
C MET A 24 -0.90 14.48 2.12
N GLY A 25 -0.19 15.21 3.00
CA GLY A 25 -0.74 15.73 4.27
C GLY A 25 -0.97 14.63 5.31
N LEU A 26 -0.33 13.48 5.17
CA LEU A 26 -0.37 12.37 6.13
C LEU A 26 0.82 12.46 7.08
N ARG A 27 0.72 11.80 8.24
CA ARG A 27 1.85 11.71 9.16
C ARG A 27 2.97 10.87 8.54
N PRO A 28 4.22 11.38 8.54
CA PRO A 28 5.36 10.64 8.01
C PRO A 28 5.91 9.65 9.05
N ASP A 29 5.09 8.70 9.46
CA ASP A 29 5.38 7.73 10.52
C ASP A 29 5.57 6.29 10.00
N TYR A 30 5.81 6.12 8.71
CA TYR A 30 6.18 4.84 8.14
C TYR A 30 7.44 4.28 8.82
N CYS A 31 7.41 3.02 9.19
CA CYS A 31 8.47 2.34 9.97
C CYS A 31 8.64 2.83 11.42
N THR A 32 7.63 3.44 12.01
CA THR A 32 7.63 3.82 13.43
C THR A 32 6.70 2.93 14.26
N GLY A 33 6.87 2.94 15.58
CA GLY A 33 6.05 2.15 16.48
C GLY A 33 6.05 0.65 16.18
N TRP A 34 5.01 -0.05 16.59
CA TRP A 34 4.87 -1.50 16.40
C TRP A 34 4.83 -1.91 14.92
N GLN A 35 4.25 -1.08 14.04
CA GLN A 35 4.26 -1.34 12.59
C GLN A 35 5.67 -1.34 12.04
N GLY A 36 6.51 -0.40 12.47
CA GLY A 36 7.91 -0.36 12.10
C GLY A 36 8.71 -1.57 12.59
N GLU A 37 8.39 -2.10 13.77
CA GLU A 37 8.98 -3.32 14.29
C GLU A 37 8.61 -4.54 13.43
N VAL A 38 7.34 -4.66 13.06
CA VAL A 38 6.87 -5.72 12.15
C VAL A 38 7.58 -5.64 10.80
N LEU A 39 7.67 -4.45 10.20
CA LEU A 39 8.33 -4.28 8.90
C LEU A 39 9.82 -4.63 8.96
N ARG A 40 10.52 -4.24 10.03
CA ARG A 40 11.93 -4.64 10.24
C ARG A 40 12.08 -6.15 10.45
N GLY A 41 11.15 -6.76 11.18
CA GLY A 41 11.12 -8.22 11.35
C GLY A 41 10.88 -8.94 10.04
N LEU A 42 9.97 -8.44 9.19
CA LEU A 42 9.68 -9.01 7.88
C LEU A 42 10.83 -8.86 6.90
N ARG A 43 11.66 -7.82 7.01
CA ARG A 43 12.78 -7.55 6.10
C ARG A 43 13.73 -8.76 5.93
N ASN A 44 13.94 -9.52 6.99
CA ASN A 44 14.89 -10.61 7.03
C ASN A 44 14.21 -12.00 6.83
N VAL A 45 12.95 -12.01 6.42
CA VAL A 45 12.26 -13.26 6.16
C VAL A 45 12.58 -13.73 4.75
N ASP A 46 13.27 -14.86 4.68
CA ASP A 46 13.60 -15.56 3.43
C ASP A 46 13.34 -17.07 3.62
N ARG A 47 12.16 -17.50 3.16
CA ARG A 47 11.73 -18.90 3.15
C ARG A 47 11.29 -19.28 1.74
N PRO A 48 11.31 -20.56 1.36
CA PRO A 48 10.96 -21.00 0.02
C PRO A 48 9.57 -20.52 -0.47
N ASP A 49 8.61 -20.46 0.43
CA ASP A 49 7.21 -20.11 0.17
C ASP A 49 6.80 -18.72 0.67
N PHE A 50 7.68 -18.06 1.43
CA PHE A 50 7.41 -16.74 2.00
C PHE A 50 8.69 -15.94 2.23
N ARG A 51 8.87 -14.84 1.50
CA ARG A 51 10.03 -13.95 1.63
C ARG A 51 9.67 -12.49 1.45
N SER A 52 10.46 -11.63 2.05
CA SER A 52 10.39 -10.19 1.75
C SER A 52 11.14 -9.86 0.46
N VAL A 53 10.76 -8.76 -0.15
CA VAL A 53 11.44 -8.20 -1.31
C VAL A 53 11.54 -6.69 -1.20
N LEU A 54 12.73 -6.17 -1.47
CA LEU A 54 12.99 -4.75 -1.65
C LEU A 54 13.47 -4.55 -3.08
N SER A 55 12.65 -3.89 -3.89
CA SER A 55 12.97 -3.58 -5.28
C SER A 55 13.36 -2.10 -5.39
N LEU A 56 14.42 -1.80 -6.12
CA LEU A 56 14.89 -0.43 -6.32
C LEU A 56 15.10 -0.14 -7.81
N LEU A 57 14.74 1.07 -8.20
CA LEU A 57 15.04 1.64 -9.51
C LEU A 57 16.07 2.76 -9.33
N TYR A 58 17.13 2.70 -10.14
CA TYR A 58 18.21 3.68 -10.12
C TYR A 58 18.21 4.53 -11.41
N ALA A 59 18.52 5.81 -11.25
CA ALA A 59 18.93 6.69 -12.35
C ALA A 59 20.41 7.05 -12.10
N GLY A 60 21.31 6.40 -12.84
CA GLY A 60 22.72 6.39 -12.51
C GLY A 60 22.98 5.73 -11.17
N SER A 61 23.62 6.44 -10.24
CA SER A 61 23.87 5.95 -8.87
C SER A 61 22.77 6.31 -7.86
N ARG A 62 21.74 7.07 -8.28
CA ARG A 62 20.69 7.56 -7.38
C ARG A 62 19.47 6.65 -7.42
N PRO A 63 19.02 6.08 -6.30
CA PRO A 63 17.74 5.39 -6.23
C PRO A 63 16.60 6.40 -6.38
N VAL A 64 15.71 6.17 -7.36
CA VAL A 64 14.61 7.07 -7.72
C VAL A 64 13.23 6.50 -7.43
N ALA A 65 13.12 5.19 -7.32
CA ALA A 65 11.93 4.53 -6.80
C ALA A 65 12.32 3.28 -6.02
N ALA A 66 11.47 2.89 -5.09
CA ALA A 66 11.64 1.71 -4.27
C ALA A 66 10.28 1.08 -3.98
N HIS A 67 10.27 -0.21 -3.72
CA HIS A 67 9.10 -0.95 -3.30
C HIS A 67 9.51 -1.98 -2.26
N PHE A 68 8.82 -2.02 -1.14
CA PHE A 68 8.93 -3.09 -0.16
C PHE A 68 7.63 -3.89 -0.14
N GLY A 69 7.74 -5.19 -0.29
CA GLY A 69 6.60 -6.11 -0.30
C GLY A 69 6.99 -7.52 0.10
N LEU A 70 6.07 -8.44 -0.11
CA LEU A 70 6.25 -9.85 0.23
C LEU A 70 5.95 -10.71 -1.00
N ILE A 71 6.68 -11.81 -1.11
CA ILE A 71 6.34 -12.89 -2.04
C ILE A 71 5.87 -14.07 -1.21
N SER A 72 4.66 -14.55 -1.51
CA SER A 72 4.07 -15.71 -0.89
C SER A 72 3.48 -16.63 -1.96
N SER A 73 3.93 -17.87 -2.01
CA SER A 73 3.43 -18.88 -2.97
C SER A 73 3.39 -18.38 -4.42
N GLY A 74 4.43 -17.66 -4.85
CA GLY A 74 4.53 -17.12 -6.20
C GLY A 74 3.71 -15.82 -6.45
N VAL A 75 3.09 -15.26 -5.41
CA VAL A 75 2.38 -13.98 -5.48
C VAL A 75 3.25 -12.87 -4.88
N LEU A 76 3.56 -11.86 -5.65
CA LEU A 76 4.19 -10.62 -5.16
C LEU A 76 3.10 -9.66 -4.67
N HIS A 77 3.04 -9.44 -3.36
CA HIS A 77 2.17 -8.45 -2.74
C HIS A 77 2.82 -7.07 -2.80
N TRP A 78 2.28 -6.20 -3.65
CA TRP A 78 2.80 -4.85 -3.92
C TRP A 78 2.33 -3.86 -2.85
N TRP A 79 3.00 -3.86 -1.67
CA TRP A 79 2.47 -3.15 -0.51
C TRP A 79 2.89 -1.69 -0.38
N PHE A 80 4.18 -1.40 -0.42
CA PHE A 80 4.71 -0.09 -0.04
C PHE A 80 5.56 0.53 -1.16
N PRO A 81 4.98 0.90 -2.31
CA PRO A 81 5.72 1.62 -3.33
C PRO A 81 6.07 3.03 -2.84
N ALA A 82 7.26 3.48 -3.20
CA ALA A 82 7.74 4.83 -2.93
C ALA A 82 8.57 5.33 -4.11
N TYR A 83 8.66 6.65 -4.26
CA TYR A 83 9.51 7.26 -5.26
C TYR A 83 10.00 8.64 -4.80
N ASP A 84 11.07 9.11 -5.42
CA ASP A 84 11.63 10.43 -5.19
C ASP A 84 10.76 11.50 -5.86
N LEU A 85 10.20 12.40 -5.05
CA LEU A 85 9.32 13.48 -5.52
C LEU A 85 10.01 14.42 -6.52
N ALA A 86 11.33 14.59 -6.42
CA ALA A 86 12.08 15.46 -7.31
C ALA A 86 12.03 15.01 -8.79
N VAL A 87 11.79 13.72 -9.02
CA VAL A 87 11.73 13.12 -10.36
C VAL A 87 10.35 12.54 -10.71
N GLN A 88 9.30 12.91 -9.95
CA GLN A 88 7.93 12.38 -10.12
C GLN A 88 7.39 12.58 -11.55
N ARG A 89 7.80 13.64 -12.25
CA ARG A 89 7.39 13.90 -13.65
C ARG A 89 7.75 12.77 -14.62
N TYR A 90 8.74 11.95 -14.29
CA TYR A 90 9.19 10.81 -15.09
C TYR A 90 8.51 9.51 -14.68
N SER A 91 7.58 9.55 -13.72
CA SER A 91 6.81 8.38 -13.24
C SER A 91 7.68 7.19 -12.82
N PRO A 92 8.71 7.39 -11.96
CA PRO A 92 9.66 6.32 -11.64
C PRO A 92 9.00 5.12 -10.94
N GLY A 93 7.87 5.34 -10.21
CA GLY A 93 7.09 4.26 -9.63
C GLY A 93 6.46 3.34 -10.68
N LEU A 94 5.96 3.89 -11.80
CA LEU A 94 5.41 3.08 -12.89
C LEU A 94 6.51 2.29 -13.61
N GLN A 95 7.68 2.89 -13.83
CA GLN A 95 8.83 2.21 -14.40
C GLN A 95 9.29 1.04 -13.51
N LEU A 96 9.29 1.24 -12.19
CA LEU A 96 9.63 0.17 -11.25
C LEU A 96 8.65 -1.01 -11.35
N ILE A 97 7.33 -0.75 -11.44
CA ILE A 97 6.32 -1.81 -11.63
C ILE A 97 6.60 -2.58 -12.93
N ASP A 98 6.83 -1.86 -14.03
CA ASP A 98 7.08 -2.46 -15.34
C ASP A 98 8.32 -3.38 -15.29
N HIS A 99 9.42 -2.91 -14.73
CA HIS A 99 10.63 -3.73 -14.56
C HIS A 99 10.42 -4.94 -13.67
N CYS A 100 9.67 -4.80 -12.57
CA CYS A 100 9.33 -5.93 -11.71
C CYS A 100 8.45 -6.96 -12.44
N ALA A 101 7.50 -6.51 -13.25
CA ALA A 101 6.65 -7.39 -14.04
C ALA A 101 7.45 -8.17 -15.11
N GLN A 102 8.38 -7.51 -15.80
CA GLN A 102 9.28 -8.15 -16.78
C GLN A 102 10.16 -9.23 -16.14
N GLN A 103 10.58 -9.05 -14.89
CA GLN A 103 11.44 -9.98 -14.18
C GLN A 103 10.67 -11.01 -13.35
N ALA A 104 9.35 -10.92 -13.27
CA ALA A 104 8.51 -11.75 -12.39
C ALA A 104 8.77 -13.25 -12.58
N ALA A 105 8.74 -13.74 -13.82
CA ALA A 105 8.90 -15.16 -14.12
C ALA A 105 10.28 -15.70 -13.68
N SER A 106 11.36 -14.93 -13.87
CA SER A 106 12.71 -15.33 -13.48
C SER A 106 12.92 -15.37 -11.96
N THR A 107 12.07 -14.66 -11.21
CA THR A 107 12.10 -14.61 -9.74
C THR A 107 11.07 -15.53 -9.09
N GLY A 108 10.37 -16.36 -9.87
CA GLY A 108 9.36 -17.30 -9.38
C GLY A 108 8.03 -16.61 -9.01
N VAL A 109 7.79 -15.39 -9.53
CA VAL A 109 6.55 -14.66 -9.35
C VAL A 109 5.63 -14.92 -10.54
N SER A 110 4.43 -15.43 -10.28
CA SER A 110 3.40 -15.71 -11.29
C SER A 110 2.26 -14.68 -11.28
N LEU A 111 2.14 -13.90 -10.20
CA LEU A 111 1.10 -12.90 -10.01
C LEU A 111 1.64 -11.72 -9.21
N ILE A 112 1.26 -10.50 -9.61
CA ILE A 112 1.48 -9.28 -8.82
C ILE A 112 0.12 -8.81 -8.30
N ASP A 113 -0.04 -8.82 -6.97
CA ASP A 113 -1.23 -8.34 -6.29
C ASP A 113 -1.03 -6.90 -5.84
N PHE A 114 -1.71 -5.97 -6.50
CA PHE A 114 -1.65 -4.54 -6.17
C PHE A 114 -2.50 -4.16 -4.94
N GLY A 115 -3.16 -5.12 -4.31
CA GLY A 115 -3.99 -4.91 -3.15
C GLY A 115 -5.26 -4.10 -3.42
N LYS A 116 -5.95 -3.73 -2.35
CA LYS A 116 -7.23 -3.02 -2.40
C LYS A 116 -7.09 -1.61 -2.99
N GLY A 117 -8.12 -1.18 -3.70
CA GLY A 117 -8.29 0.20 -4.20
C GLY A 117 -8.25 0.27 -5.72
N ASP A 118 -8.57 1.46 -6.22
CA ASP A 118 -8.76 1.80 -7.63
C ASP A 118 -7.78 2.86 -8.12
N ASP A 119 -6.60 2.94 -7.49
CA ASP A 119 -5.55 3.87 -7.89
C ASP A 119 -5.23 3.74 -9.39
N ARG A 120 -5.04 4.86 -10.07
CA ARG A 120 -4.82 4.92 -11.52
C ARG A 120 -3.76 3.94 -12.03
N TYR A 121 -2.67 3.75 -11.30
CA TYR A 121 -1.62 2.82 -11.75
C TYR A 121 -2.10 1.36 -11.78
N LYS A 122 -3.03 0.98 -10.90
CA LYS A 122 -3.60 -0.38 -10.87
C LYS A 122 -4.40 -0.66 -12.14
N THR A 123 -5.18 0.30 -12.62
CA THR A 123 -5.94 0.15 -13.87
C THR A 123 -5.04 0.10 -15.11
N LEU A 124 -3.79 0.58 -15.03
CA LEU A 124 -2.82 0.51 -16.13
C LEU A 124 -2.15 -0.86 -16.22
N PHE A 125 -1.90 -1.52 -15.09
CA PHE A 125 -1.10 -2.74 -15.01
C PHE A 125 -1.91 -4.00 -14.70
N ALA A 126 -3.10 -3.87 -14.06
CA ALA A 126 -3.92 -5.02 -13.73
C ALA A 126 -4.70 -5.53 -14.94
N ASP A 127 -4.58 -6.82 -15.22
CA ASP A 127 -5.34 -7.54 -16.24
C ASP A 127 -6.70 -8.03 -15.70
N ARG A 128 -6.86 -8.06 -14.39
CA ARG A 128 -8.09 -8.51 -13.70
C ARG A 128 -8.25 -7.84 -12.34
N SER A 129 -9.51 -7.86 -11.87
CA SER A 129 -9.85 -7.43 -10.51
C SER A 129 -10.76 -8.46 -9.84
N VAL A 130 -10.63 -8.55 -8.51
CA VAL A 130 -11.46 -9.42 -7.68
C VAL A 130 -12.29 -8.56 -6.76
N PRO A 131 -13.62 -8.68 -6.75
CA PRO A 131 -14.48 -7.93 -5.84
C PRO A 131 -14.18 -8.36 -4.40
N MET A 132 -13.94 -7.38 -3.55
CA MET A 132 -13.70 -7.62 -2.13
C MET A 132 -14.91 -7.19 -1.31
N VAL A 133 -15.28 -8.00 -0.34
CA VAL A 133 -16.32 -7.66 0.64
C VAL A 133 -15.68 -7.47 2.01
N LYS A 134 -16.14 -6.45 2.74
CA LYS A 134 -15.76 -6.20 4.12
C LYS A 134 -16.96 -6.54 5.02
N GLY A 135 -16.77 -7.45 5.94
CA GLY A 135 -17.76 -7.82 6.94
C GLY A 135 -17.25 -7.64 8.35
N SER A 136 -18.16 -7.58 9.29
CA SER A 136 -17.83 -7.57 10.70
C SER A 136 -18.89 -8.30 11.51
N ILE A 137 -18.45 -9.02 12.52
CA ILE A 137 -19.32 -9.75 13.43
C ILE A 137 -19.31 -9.03 14.77
N CYS A 138 -20.49 -8.69 15.28
CA CYS A 138 -20.67 -8.13 16.62
C CYS A 138 -21.71 -8.92 17.40
N ARG A 139 -21.57 -8.94 18.72
CA ARG A 139 -22.62 -9.45 19.60
C ARG A 139 -23.86 -8.56 19.44
N SER A 140 -25.01 -9.18 19.19
CA SER A 140 -26.28 -8.49 19.08
C SER A 140 -26.54 -7.65 20.34
N GLY A 141 -27.03 -6.39 20.15
CA GLY A 141 -27.32 -5.47 21.24
C GLY A 141 -26.10 -4.81 21.92
N SER A 142 -24.89 -5.10 21.49
CA SER A 142 -23.68 -4.44 22.03
C SER A 142 -23.61 -2.97 21.62
N LEU A 143 -22.92 -2.14 22.42
CA LEU A 143 -22.66 -0.72 22.07
C LEU A 143 -21.94 -0.60 20.72
N ALA A 144 -21.05 -1.53 20.41
CA ALA A 144 -20.37 -1.59 19.13
C ALA A 144 -21.32 -1.85 17.95
N ALA A 145 -22.34 -2.71 18.13
CA ALA A 145 -23.38 -2.93 17.12
C ALA A 145 -24.19 -1.66 16.89
N ARG A 146 -24.67 -1.00 17.97
CA ARG A 146 -25.43 0.25 17.87
C ARG A 146 -24.64 1.39 17.23
N ALA A 147 -23.37 1.53 17.58
CA ALA A 147 -22.50 2.54 16.97
C ALA A 147 -22.34 2.34 15.47
N ARG A 148 -22.22 1.09 15.02
CA ARG A 148 -22.13 0.76 13.57
C ARG A 148 -23.43 1.00 12.84
N ASP A 149 -24.56 0.62 13.40
CA ASP A 149 -25.87 0.84 12.78
C ASP A 149 -26.13 2.34 12.62
N SER A 150 -25.78 3.14 13.64
CA SER A 150 -25.85 4.59 13.57
C SER A 150 -24.91 5.16 12.49
N GLN A 151 -23.69 4.66 12.40
CA GLN A 151 -22.73 5.07 11.37
C GLN A 151 -23.20 4.71 9.96
N ALA A 152 -23.70 3.49 9.75
CA ALA A 152 -24.24 3.06 8.47
C ALA A 152 -25.41 3.96 8.03
N THR A 153 -26.30 4.30 8.97
CA THR A 153 -27.42 5.20 8.73
C THR A 153 -26.96 6.62 8.39
N LEU A 154 -25.98 7.17 9.12
CA LEU A 154 -25.41 8.49 8.82
C LEU A 154 -24.72 8.54 7.46
N LEU A 155 -23.96 7.51 7.10
CA LEU A 155 -23.31 7.43 5.80
C LEU A 155 -24.33 7.33 4.66
N SER A 156 -25.38 6.54 4.82
CA SER A 156 -26.45 6.42 3.81
C SER A 156 -27.23 7.72 3.63
N LEU A 157 -27.42 8.49 4.71
CA LEU A 157 -28.02 9.82 4.65
C LEU A 157 -27.09 10.83 3.97
N ALA A 158 -25.79 10.81 4.30
CA ALA A 158 -24.80 11.68 3.68
C ALA A 158 -24.69 11.42 2.16
N GLU A 159 -24.74 10.16 1.73
CA GLU A 159 -24.75 9.80 0.31
C GLU A 159 -25.95 10.32 -0.47
N ARG A 160 -27.08 10.47 0.18
CA ARG A 160 -28.30 11.03 -0.44
C ARG A 160 -28.33 12.53 -0.53
N ILE A 161 -27.61 13.23 0.33
CA ILE A 161 -27.70 14.69 0.50
C ILE A 161 -26.51 15.42 -0.12
N LEU A 162 -25.32 14.79 -0.18
CA LEU A 162 -24.08 15.44 -0.58
C LEU A 162 -23.68 15.11 -2.04
N PRO A 163 -23.19 16.09 -2.83
CA PRO A 163 -22.65 15.82 -4.16
C PRO A 163 -21.48 14.84 -4.14
N ALA A 164 -21.31 14.06 -5.21
CA ALA A 164 -20.36 12.95 -5.31
C ALA A 164 -18.90 13.29 -4.90
N ALA A 165 -18.46 14.52 -5.18
CA ALA A 165 -17.11 14.99 -4.82
C ALA A 165 -16.90 15.14 -3.31
N ILE A 166 -17.94 15.52 -2.56
CA ILE A 166 -17.89 15.70 -1.11
C ILE A 166 -18.02 14.32 -0.42
N ASN A 167 -18.77 13.40 -1.02
CA ASN A 167 -18.90 12.02 -0.53
C ASN A 167 -17.56 11.27 -0.55
N ALA A 168 -16.73 11.46 -1.56
CA ALA A 168 -15.40 10.84 -1.63
C ALA A 168 -14.46 11.34 -0.51
N PHE A 169 -14.56 12.61 -0.15
CA PHE A 169 -13.79 13.22 0.95
C PHE A 169 -14.27 12.74 2.32
N SER A 170 -15.60 12.68 2.53
CA SER A 170 -16.18 12.25 3.81
C SER A 170 -15.95 10.76 4.10
N ARG A 171 -15.99 9.89 3.08
CA ARG A 171 -15.64 8.47 3.23
C ARG A 171 -14.20 8.28 3.69
N LYS A 172 -13.24 8.99 3.08
CA LYS A 172 -11.83 8.94 3.49
C LYS A 172 -11.61 9.47 4.91
N ALA A 173 -12.32 10.53 5.29
CA ALA A 173 -12.23 11.10 6.64
C ALA A 173 -12.81 10.16 7.70
N VAL A 174 -13.95 9.54 7.44
CA VAL A 174 -14.60 8.58 8.35
C VAL A 174 -13.79 7.29 8.46
N GLU A 175 -13.25 6.76 7.34
CA GLU A 175 -12.35 5.60 7.38
C GLU A 175 -11.11 5.87 8.24
N ARG A 176 -10.51 7.07 8.15
CA ARG A 176 -9.36 7.47 8.99
C ARG A 176 -9.67 7.52 10.48
N LEU A 177 -10.84 8.01 10.87
CA LEU A 177 -11.27 8.08 12.26
C LEU A 177 -11.45 6.69 12.90
N TRP A 178 -11.79 5.68 12.11
CA TRP A 178 -12.09 4.33 12.59
C TRP A 178 -10.96 3.32 12.43
N THR A 179 -10.00 3.60 11.55
CA THR A 179 -8.83 2.71 11.35
C THR A 179 -7.64 3.11 12.22
N GLY A 180 -7.72 4.24 12.92
CA GLY A 180 -6.64 4.70 13.81
C GLY A 180 -5.32 5.01 13.09
N THR A 181 -5.38 5.21 11.77
CA THR A 181 -4.23 5.56 10.92
C THR A 181 -4.39 6.92 10.28
#